data_db27fd43fa4eeaf8fdfc7a0eea03dfbc
#
_entry.id   db27fd43fa4eeaf8fdfc7a0eea03dfbc
#
_cell.length_a   1.000
_cell.length_b   1.000
_cell.length_c   1.000
_cell.angle_alpha   90.00
_cell.angle_beta   90.00
_cell.angle_gamma   90.00
#
_symmetry.space_group_name_H-M   'P 1'
#
loop_
_entity.id
_entity.type
_entity.pdbx_description
1 polymer ?
#
loop_
_entity_poly.entity_id
_entity_poly.type
_entity_poly.pdbx_seq_one_letter_code
_entity_poly.pdbx_strand_id
1 'polypeptide(L)'
;GAQGVYTLLLVVQQEEPAFVLARADGPQQTVTLCALPGSLRVSAPSGTTTLAECALSAGAGRAAQLLVGTVATGETAAPALHYIAATPATWADCAGRTASARIDTASLLDAAARTRLGYGEDPIAVCTAAQASELIAQLQAALPGAGEGCMARAAVWAAFLRQDPALLAGLPDGLRSRSARLLTDLLAADLNALGETLTYLSARTALTIDYTTAAVAAARGGVQLTEEGMAAVCALLL
;
A
#
# COMPACT_ATOMS: atom_id res chain seq x y z
N GLY A 1 -8.30 -9.67 19.38
CA GLY A 1 -8.54 -11.04 18.97
C GLY A 1 -8.42 -11.22 17.47
N ALA A 2 -8.66 -12.44 16.98
CA ALA A 2 -8.54 -12.80 15.56
C ALA A 2 -9.45 -11.99 14.61
N GLN A 3 -10.39 -11.25 15.13
CA GLN A 3 -11.34 -10.42 14.37
C GLN A 3 -11.13 -8.92 14.56
N GLY A 4 -9.90 -8.50 14.85
CA GLY A 4 -9.58 -7.07 14.95
C GLY A 4 -9.59 -6.36 13.59
N VAL A 5 -9.53 -5.03 13.67
CA VAL A 5 -9.37 -4.14 12.52
C VAL A 5 -8.06 -3.39 12.67
N TYR A 6 -7.23 -3.44 11.62
CA TYR A 6 -5.90 -2.81 11.62
C TYR A 6 -5.69 -2.01 10.36
N THR A 7 -5.25 -0.77 10.52
CA THR A 7 -4.87 0.09 9.40
C THR A 7 -3.40 0.49 9.55
N LEU A 8 -2.64 0.33 8.48
CA LEU A 8 -1.20 0.56 8.44
C LEU A 8 -0.83 1.39 7.22
N LEU A 9 0.15 2.28 7.37
CA LEU A 9 0.83 2.89 6.24
C LEU A 9 2.05 2.02 5.89
N LEU A 10 2.02 1.40 4.73
CA LEU A 10 3.14 0.63 4.19
C LEU A 10 3.96 1.53 3.30
N VAL A 11 5.25 1.66 3.60
CA VAL A 11 6.17 2.54 2.88
C VAL A 11 7.25 1.71 2.20
N VAL A 12 7.42 1.91 0.91
CA VAL A 12 8.53 1.35 0.16
C VAL A 12 9.65 2.38 0.13
N GLN A 13 10.76 2.06 0.81
CA GLN A 13 11.93 2.93 0.91
C GLN A 13 12.81 2.77 -0.34
N GLN A 14 12.81 3.78 -1.17
CA GLN A 14 13.55 3.87 -2.41
C GLN A 14 13.73 5.35 -2.76
N GLU A 15 14.39 5.66 -3.88
CA GLU A 15 14.63 7.04 -4.31
C GLU A 15 13.34 7.86 -4.40
N GLU A 16 12.30 7.31 -5.02
CA GLU A 16 10.94 7.84 -4.96
C GLU A 16 10.08 6.94 -4.06
N PRO A 17 9.94 7.25 -2.77
CA PRO A 17 9.18 6.42 -1.85
C PRO A 17 7.74 6.19 -2.32
N ALA A 18 7.24 4.98 -2.12
CA ALA A 18 5.87 4.62 -2.44
C ALA A 18 5.07 4.32 -1.17
N PHE A 19 3.76 4.56 -1.23
CA PHE A 19 2.87 4.50 -0.07
C PHE A 19 1.62 3.69 -0.39
N VAL A 20 1.29 2.75 0.49
CA VAL A 20 0.05 1.99 0.44
C VAL A 20 -0.58 2.01 1.82
N LEU A 21 -1.80 2.55 1.89
CA LEU A 21 -2.62 2.46 3.09
C LEU A 21 -3.34 1.12 3.07
N ALA A 22 -3.04 0.26 4.02
CA ALA A 22 -3.56 -1.10 4.10
C ALA A 22 -4.50 -1.25 5.29
N ARG A 23 -5.69 -1.80 5.07
CA ARG A 23 -6.66 -2.12 6.11
C ARG A 23 -6.97 -3.61 6.08
N ALA A 24 -6.74 -4.27 7.21
CA ALA A 24 -7.19 -5.64 7.46
C ALA A 24 -8.39 -5.59 8.40
N ASP A 25 -9.54 -6.04 7.94
CA ASP A 25 -10.80 -5.99 8.67
C ASP A 25 -11.30 -7.42 8.91
N GLY A 26 -11.07 -7.92 10.11
CA GLY A 26 -11.48 -9.27 10.48
C GLY A 26 -13.00 -9.47 10.44
N PRO A 27 -13.81 -8.59 11.07
CA PRO A 27 -15.26 -8.67 11.03
C PRO A 27 -15.86 -8.67 9.63
N GLN A 28 -15.34 -7.84 8.74
CA GLN A 28 -15.81 -7.73 7.36
C GLN A 28 -15.16 -8.77 6.41
N GLN A 29 -14.16 -9.48 6.88
CA GLN A 29 -13.36 -10.42 6.09
C GLN A 29 -12.79 -9.78 4.82
N THR A 30 -12.22 -8.58 4.97
CA THR A 30 -11.63 -7.82 3.87
C THR A 30 -10.21 -7.40 4.16
N VAL A 31 -9.42 -7.32 3.09
CA VAL A 31 -8.14 -6.60 3.07
C VAL A 31 -8.24 -5.57 1.96
N THR A 32 -7.99 -4.31 2.28
CA THR A 32 -8.04 -3.21 1.30
C THR A 32 -6.66 -2.57 1.21
N LEU A 33 -6.16 -2.42 -0.01
CA LEU A 33 -4.93 -1.73 -0.32
C LEU A 33 -5.25 -0.45 -1.09
N CYS A 34 -4.98 0.70 -0.50
CA CYS A 34 -5.18 2.00 -1.12
C CYS A 34 -3.84 2.65 -1.42
N ALA A 35 -3.48 2.73 -2.68
CA ALA A 35 -2.26 3.41 -3.09
C ALA A 35 -2.42 4.93 -2.95
N LEU A 36 -1.38 5.56 -2.41
CA LEU A 36 -1.29 7.02 -2.28
C LEU A 36 -0.06 7.51 -3.06
N PRO A 37 -0.20 8.54 -3.91
CA PRO A 37 0.94 9.06 -4.63
C PRO A 37 1.92 9.74 -3.67
N GLY A 38 3.22 9.56 -3.91
CA GLY A 38 4.26 10.22 -3.13
C GLY A 38 4.22 11.74 -3.21
N SER A 39 3.67 12.27 -4.30
CA SER A 39 3.43 13.71 -4.52
C SER A 39 2.21 14.26 -3.77
N LEU A 40 1.50 13.43 -2.99
CA LEU A 40 0.37 13.89 -2.18
C LEU A 40 0.83 14.92 -1.16
N ARG A 41 0.22 16.11 -1.20
CA ARG A 41 0.51 17.19 -0.28
C ARG A 41 -0.11 16.91 1.08
N VAL A 42 0.67 17.12 2.11
CA VAL A 42 0.26 16.99 3.52
C VAL A 42 0.63 18.26 4.28
N SER A 43 -0.19 18.60 5.26
CA SER A 43 0.01 19.81 6.06
C SER A 43 0.95 19.53 7.23
N ALA A 44 1.99 20.34 7.36
CA ALA A 44 2.89 20.36 8.51
C ALA A 44 2.79 21.70 9.23
N PRO A 45 3.21 21.80 10.51
CA PRO A 45 3.24 23.08 11.24
C PRO A 45 4.07 24.16 10.55
N SER A 46 5.12 23.77 9.85
CA SER A 46 6.01 24.67 9.10
C SER A 46 5.55 25.01 7.68
N GLY A 47 4.40 24.46 7.25
CA GLY A 47 3.87 24.63 5.90
C GLY A 47 3.48 23.30 5.26
N THR A 48 3.32 23.30 3.94
CA THR A 48 2.93 22.12 3.19
C THR A 48 4.15 21.40 2.64
N THR A 49 4.15 20.06 2.74
CA THR A 49 5.14 19.16 2.13
C THR A 49 4.41 18.06 1.36
N THR A 50 5.13 17.09 0.80
CA THR A 50 4.54 15.89 0.21
C THR A 50 4.85 14.67 1.07
N LEU A 51 4.10 13.58 0.87
CA LEU A 51 4.41 12.31 1.56
C LEU A 51 5.85 11.86 1.30
N ALA A 52 6.28 11.91 0.03
CA ALA A 52 7.64 11.50 -0.35
C ALA A 52 8.72 12.38 0.31
N GLU A 53 8.58 13.69 0.24
CA GLU A 53 9.54 14.63 0.87
C GLU A 53 9.60 14.44 2.38
N CYS A 54 8.44 14.28 3.02
CA CYS A 54 8.35 14.04 4.45
C CYS A 54 9.01 12.73 4.84
N ALA A 55 8.74 11.63 4.12
CA ALA A 55 9.36 10.33 4.41
C ALA A 55 10.88 10.36 4.24
N LEU A 56 11.38 11.06 3.23
CA LEU A 56 12.83 11.20 2.98
C LEU A 56 13.53 12.08 4.02
N SER A 57 12.91 13.17 4.46
CA SER A 57 13.53 14.14 5.37
C SER A 57 13.27 13.88 6.86
N ALA A 58 12.11 13.36 7.20
CA ALA A 58 11.64 13.20 8.58
C ALA A 58 11.20 11.77 8.94
N GLY A 59 11.21 10.84 7.97
CA GLY A 59 10.89 9.44 8.18
C GLY A 59 9.42 9.08 7.96
N ALA A 60 9.18 7.78 7.81
CA ALA A 60 7.86 7.22 7.52
C ALA A 60 6.84 7.49 8.64
N GLY A 61 7.28 7.49 9.90
CA GLY A 61 6.42 7.79 11.05
C GLY A 61 5.85 9.19 11.00
N ARG A 62 6.66 10.17 10.59
CA ARG A 62 6.20 11.55 10.41
C ARG A 62 5.24 11.66 9.23
N ALA A 63 5.50 10.95 8.13
CA ALA A 63 4.59 10.91 6.99
C ALA A 63 3.21 10.35 7.40
N ALA A 64 3.16 9.30 8.20
CA ALA A 64 1.91 8.76 8.75
C ALA A 64 1.16 9.78 9.60
N GLN A 65 1.85 10.49 10.49
CA GLN A 65 1.25 11.53 11.34
C GLN A 65 0.67 12.67 10.49
N LEU A 66 1.41 13.14 9.49
CA LEU A 66 0.95 14.25 8.65
C LEU A 66 -0.20 13.83 7.73
N LEU A 67 -0.23 12.59 7.27
CA LEU A 67 -1.36 12.05 6.51
C LEU A 67 -2.64 12.10 7.36
N VAL A 68 -2.57 11.58 8.58
CA VAL A 68 -3.72 11.62 9.51
C VAL A 68 -4.14 13.06 9.79
N GLY A 69 -3.21 13.95 10.09
CA GLY A 69 -3.50 15.35 10.35
C GLY A 69 -4.11 16.09 9.16
N THR A 70 -3.82 15.64 7.93
CA THR A 70 -4.37 16.24 6.71
C THR A 70 -5.82 15.79 6.45
N VAL A 71 -6.17 14.55 6.77
CA VAL A 71 -7.50 14.00 6.50
C VAL A 71 -8.45 14.02 7.69
N ALA A 72 -7.94 13.98 8.92
CA ALA A 72 -8.73 14.08 10.14
C ALA A 72 -8.94 15.56 10.49
N THR A 73 -9.89 16.19 9.80
CA THR A 73 -10.31 17.56 10.07
C THR A 73 -11.55 17.55 10.95
N GLY A 74 -11.48 18.10 12.16
CA GLY A 74 -12.62 18.24 13.04
C GLY A 74 -12.37 17.90 14.50
N GLU A 75 -13.43 17.84 15.29
CA GLU A 75 -13.40 17.60 16.75
C GLU A 75 -13.14 16.14 17.14
N THR A 76 -13.13 15.23 16.19
CA THR A 76 -12.86 13.81 16.46
C THR A 76 -11.37 13.59 16.66
N ALA A 77 -10.99 12.87 17.71
CA ALA A 77 -9.60 12.49 17.95
C ALA A 77 -9.04 11.77 16.73
N ALA A 78 -7.91 12.27 16.22
CA ALA A 78 -7.24 11.66 15.09
C ALA A 78 -6.84 10.21 15.42
N PRO A 79 -7.13 9.21 14.57
CA PRO A 79 -6.70 7.84 14.79
C PRO A 79 -5.18 7.74 14.77
N ALA A 80 -4.62 6.84 15.56
CA ALA A 80 -3.21 6.49 15.47
C ALA A 80 -3.00 5.61 14.23
N LEU A 81 -2.11 6.05 13.33
CA LEU A 81 -1.74 5.29 12.14
C LEU A 81 -0.33 4.72 12.32
N HIS A 82 -0.25 3.42 12.47
CA HIS A 82 1.02 2.71 12.50
C HIS A 82 1.60 2.57 11.09
N TYR A 83 2.91 2.38 11.01
CA TYR A 83 3.60 2.24 9.75
C TYR A 83 4.59 1.08 9.74
N ILE A 84 4.88 0.59 8.56
CA ILE A 84 5.99 -0.31 8.27
C ILE A 84 6.70 0.23 7.04
N ALA A 85 8.00 0.48 7.15
CA ALA A 85 8.82 0.96 6.05
C ALA A 85 9.97 0.00 5.79
N ALA A 86 10.14 -0.39 4.54
CA ALA A 86 11.18 -1.31 4.10
C ALA A 86 11.55 -1.06 2.63
N THR A 87 12.75 -1.50 2.26
CA THR A 87 13.18 -1.47 0.85
C THR A 87 12.39 -2.47 0.01
N PRO A 88 12.36 -2.32 -1.33
CA PRO A 88 11.72 -3.29 -2.23
C PRO A 88 12.24 -4.72 -2.01
N ALA A 89 13.54 -4.89 -1.83
CA ALA A 89 14.13 -6.20 -1.58
C ALA A 89 13.66 -6.81 -0.26
N THR A 90 13.55 -6.03 0.79
CA THR A 90 13.05 -6.49 2.09
C THR A 90 11.56 -6.86 2.02
N TRP A 91 10.73 -6.08 1.32
CA TRP A 91 9.33 -6.45 1.07
C TRP A 91 9.21 -7.78 0.32
N ALA A 92 10.03 -7.98 -0.71
CA ALA A 92 10.07 -9.25 -1.46
C ALA A 92 10.47 -10.43 -0.57
N ASP A 93 11.45 -10.23 0.31
CA ASP A 93 11.88 -11.26 1.27
C ASP A 93 10.79 -11.61 2.28
N CYS A 94 10.00 -10.63 2.73
CA CYS A 94 8.87 -10.87 3.64
C CYS A 94 7.77 -11.71 2.98
N ALA A 95 7.53 -11.52 1.68
CA ALA A 95 6.57 -12.31 0.92
C ALA A 95 7.13 -13.70 0.50
N GLY A 96 8.45 -13.87 0.55
CA GLY A 96 9.16 -15.00 -0.06
C GLY A 96 9.51 -14.68 -1.52
N ARG A 97 10.80 -14.56 -1.81
CA ARG A 97 11.31 -14.06 -3.11
C ARG A 97 10.81 -14.84 -4.33
N THR A 98 10.51 -16.11 -4.16
CA THR A 98 10.05 -17.01 -5.22
C THR A 98 8.54 -17.13 -5.33
N ALA A 99 7.77 -16.54 -4.39
CA ALA A 99 6.34 -16.43 -4.54
C ALA A 99 6.05 -15.71 -5.86
N SER A 100 5.09 -16.21 -6.63
CA SER A 100 4.77 -15.68 -7.94
C SER A 100 3.29 -15.35 -8.08
N ALA A 101 2.99 -14.41 -8.96
CA ALA A 101 1.61 -14.04 -9.28
C ALA A 101 1.45 -13.79 -10.79
N ARG A 102 0.24 -13.97 -11.26
CA ARG A 102 -0.21 -13.62 -12.60
C ARG A 102 -0.94 -12.30 -12.53
N ILE A 103 -0.43 -11.31 -13.24
CA ILE A 103 -0.96 -9.94 -13.24
C ILE A 103 -1.73 -9.73 -14.55
N ASP A 104 -3.02 -9.44 -14.44
CA ASP A 104 -3.83 -9.06 -15.59
C ASP A 104 -3.58 -7.58 -15.92
N THR A 105 -2.69 -7.33 -16.88
CA THR A 105 -2.37 -5.96 -17.29
C THR A 105 -3.53 -5.26 -18.01
N ALA A 106 -4.52 -5.99 -18.52
CA ALA A 106 -5.71 -5.40 -19.15
C ALA A 106 -6.63 -4.71 -18.14
N SER A 107 -6.52 -5.04 -16.86
CA SER A 107 -7.24 -4.33 -15.79
C SER A 107 -6.66 -2.95 -15.48
N LEU A 108 -5.42 -2.68 -15.93
CA LEU A 108 -4.68 -1.43 -15.64
C LEU A 108 -4.41 -0.61 -16.90
N LEU A 109 -4.09 -1.27 -18.00
CA LEU A 109 -3.60 -0.65 -19.24
C LEU A 109 -4.57 -0.83 -20.39
N ASP A 110 -4.69 0.17 -21.24
CA ASP A 110 -5.35 0.02 -22.52
C ASP A 110 -4.53 -0.82 -23.52
N ALA A 111 -5.14 -1.20 -24.64
CA ALA A 111 -4.50 -2.03 -25.64
C ALA A 111 -3.22 -1.41 -26.23
N ALA A 112 -3.19 -0.09 -26.43
CA ALA A 112 -2.04 0.61 -26.97
C ALA A 112 -0.85 0.57 -25.99
N ALA A 113 -1.10 0.80 -24.70
CA ALA A 113 -0.08 0.74 -23.66
C ALA A 113 0.47 -0.68 -23.50
N ARG A 114 -0.40 -1.70 -23.53
CA ARG A 114 0.04 -3.11 -23.49
C ARG A 114 0.93 -3.47 -24.66
N THR A 115 0.57 -3.04 -25.86
CA THR A 115 1.40 -3.28 -27.06
C THR A 115 2.77 -2.62 -26.93
N ARG A 116 2.83 -1.37 -26.45
CA ARG A 116 4.11 -0.67 -26.23
C ARG A 116 5.01 -1.40 -25.23
N LEU A 117 4.43 -2.03 -24.21
CA LEU A 117 5.17 -2.78 -23.18
C LEU A 117 5.47 -4.24 -23.61
N GLY A 118 5.01 -4.67 -24.77
CA GLY A 118 5.33 -6.00 -25.32
C GLY A 118 4.44 -7.14 -24.82
N TYR A 119 3.28 -6.85 -24.22
CA TYR A 119 2.34 -7.90 -23.76
C TYR A 119 1.52 -8.52 -24.89
N GLY A 120 1.43 -7.87 -26.07
CA GLY A 120 0.73 -8.42 -27.22
C GLY A 120 -0.75 -8.69 -26.95
N GLU A 121 -1.23 -9.84 -27.41
CA GLU A 121 -2.61 -10.28 -27.20
C GLU A 121 -2.85 -10.96 -25.84
N ASP A 122 -1.81 -11.53 -25.24
CA ASP A 122 -1.88 -12.07 -23.87
C ASP A 122 -1.57 -10.98 -22.85
N PRO A 123 -2.59 -10.48 -22.13
CA PRO A 123 -2.39 -9.42 -21.16
C PRO A 123 -1.74 -9.88 -19.86
N ILE A 124 -1.49 -11.18 -19.68
CA ILE A 124 -1.03 -11.72 -18.41
C ILE A 124 0.50 -11.60 -18.32
N ALA A 125 0.97 -10.86 -17.30
CA ALA A 125 2.35 -10.83 -16.89
C ALA A 125 2.54 -11.73 -15.66
N VAL A 126 3.57 -12.59 -15.69
CA VAL A 126 3.94 -13.43 -14.54
C VAL A 126 5.20 -12.86 -13.91
N CYS A 127 5.16 -12.63 -12.60
CA CYS A 127 6.36 -12.19 -11.88
C CYS A 127 6.49 -12.85 -10.52
N THR A 128 7.72 -12.98 -10.06
CA THR A 128 8.03 -13.34 -8.67
C THR A 128 8.00 -12.09 -7.78
N ALA A 129 7.94 -12.28 -6.46
CA ALA A 129 8.04 -11.17 -5.52
C ALA A 129 9.33 -10.36 -5.72
N ALA A 130 10.44 -11.01 -6.05
CA ALA A 130 11.70 -10.35 -6.35
C ALA A 130 11.64 -9.48 -7.62
N GLN A 131 10.79 -9.81 -8.58
CA GLN A 131 10.60 -9.08 -9.85
C GLN A 131 9.48 -8.05 -9.78
N ALA A 132 8.68 -8.04 -8.72
CA ALA A 132 7.48 -7.21 -8.63
C ALA A 132 7.77 -5.72 -8.73
N SER A 133 8.87 -5.23 -8.15
CA SER A 133 9.26 -3.82 -8.21
C SER A 133 9.49 -3.32 -9.63
N GLU A 134 10.14 -4.13 -10.47
CA GLU A 134 10.39 -3.77 -11.86
C GLU A 134 9.10 -3.74 -12.68
N LEU A 135 8.24 -4.75 -12.50
CA LEU A 135 6.94 -4.77 -13.14
C LEU A 135 6.08 -3.57 -12.74
N ILE A 136 6.03 -3.26 -11.45
CA ILE A 136 5.29 -2.09 -10.93
C ILE A 136 5.81 -0.80 -11.57
N ALA A 137 7.13 -0.63 -11.68
CA ALA A 137 7.72 0.54 -12.31
C ALA A 137 7.33 0.67 -13.78
N GLN A 138 7.31 -0.42 -14.53
CA GLN A 138 6.87 -0.46 -15.94
C GLN A 138 5.40 -0.08 -16.08
N LEU A 139 4.53 -0.66 -15.25
CA LEU A 139 3.09 -0.37 -15.27
C LEU A 139 2.82 1.08 -14.88
N GLN A 140 3.49 1.56 -13.85
CA GLN A 140 3.35 2.93 -13.36
C GLN A 140 3.76 3.96 -14.41
N ALA A 141 4.85 3.73 -15.13
CA ALA A 141 5.31 4.61 -16.20
C ALA A 141 4.35 4.68 -17.40
N ALA A 142 3.55 3.65 -17.61
CA ALA A 142 2.56 3.59 -18.69
C ALA A 142 1.19 4.18 -18.33
N LEU A 143 0.95 4.46 -17.04
CA LEU A 143 -0.31 5.03 -16.55
C LEU A 143 -0.22 6.57 -16.49
N PRO A 144 -1.28 7.28 -16.89
CA PRO A 144 -1.31 8.74 -16.80
C PRO A 144 -1.55 9.17 -15.35
N GLY A 145 -0.91 10.28 -14.96
CA GLY A 145 -1.15 10.91 -13.67
C GLY A 145 -0.65 10.16 -12.45
N ALA A 146 -0.56 10.86 -11.33
CA ALA A 146 0.01 10.34 -10.10
C ALA A 146 -0.90 9.31 -9.41
N GLY A 147 -2.22 9.55 -9.41
CA GLY A 147 -3.18 8.65 -8.77
C GLY A 147 -3.28 7.29 -9.45
N GLU A 148 -3.44 7.28 -10.78
CA GLU A 148 -3.52 6.05 -11.56
C GLU A 148 -2.19 5.29 -11.57
N GLY A 149 -1.07 6.02 -11.67
CA GLY A 149 0.26 5.42 -11.64
C GLY A 149 0.54 4.67 -10.34
N CYS A 150 0.24 5.26 -9.19
CA CYS A 150 0.50 4.61 -7.91
C CYS A 150 -0.40 3.39 -7.66
N MET A 151 -1.57 3.31 -8.29
CA MET A 151 -2.49 2.16 -8.19
C MET A 151 -1.85 0.86 -8.68
N ALA A 152 -0.89 0.92 -9.61
CA ALA A 152 -0.21 -0.26 -10.12
C ALA A 152 0.40 -1.12 -8.99
N ARG A 153 0.98 -0.49 -7.97
CA ARG A 153 1.53 -1.18 -6.80
C ARG A 153 0.46 -1.93 -6.01
N ALA A 154 -0.65 -1.26 -5.69
CA ALA A 154 -1.75 -1.87 -4.97
C ALA A 154 -2.35 -3.04 -5.76
N ALA A 155 -2.49 -2.90 -7.07
CA ALA A 155 -2.99 -3.95 -7.95
C ALA A 155 -2.07 -5.18 -7.97
N VAL A 156 -0.76 -4.99 -8.09
CA VAL A 156 0.22 -6.09 -8.09
C VAL A 156 0.25 -6.78 -6.72
N TRP A 157 0.30 -6.03 -5.64
CA TRP A 157 0.26 -6.59 -4.28
C TRP A 157 -1.04 -7.36 -4.02
N ALA A 158 -2.18 -6.82 -4.44
CA ALA A 158 -3.47 -7.52 -4.33
C ALA A 158 -3.47 -8.84 -5.12
N ALA A 159 -2.87 -8.87 -6.30
CA ALA A 159 -2.78 -10.09 -7.10
C ALA A 159 -2.01 -11.21 -6.38
N PHE A 160 -0.89 -10.91 -5.73
CA PHE A 160 -0.17 -11.87 -4.89
C PHE A 160 -1.06 -12.42 -3.77
N LEU A 161 -1.73 -11.54 -3.04
CA LEU A 161 -2.58 -11.93 -1.90
C LEU A 161 -3.84 -12.70 -2.32
N ARG A 162 -4.43 -12.34 -3.45
CA ARG A 162 -5.61 -13.04 -3.99
C ARG A 162 -5.29 -14.46 -4.45
N GLN A 163 -4.11 -14.64 -5.06
CA GLN A 163 -3.70 -15.95 -5.59
C GLN A 163 -3.11 -16.85 -4.51
N ASP A 164 -2.52 -16.27 -3.47
CA ASP A 164 -2.00 -16.99 -2.32
C ASP A 164 -2.32 -16.25 -1.00
N PRO A 165 -3.52 -16.41 -0.45
CA PRO A 165 -3.90 -15.78 0.81
C PRO A 165 -3.04 -16.20 2.01
N ALA A 166 -2.32 -17.33 1.92
CA ALA A 166 -1.39 -17.76 2.97
C ALA A 166 -0.23 -16.76 3.18
N LEU A 167 0.06 -15.91 2.20
CA LEU A 167 1.02 -14.81 2.36
C LEU A 167 0.63 -13.86 3.48
N LEU A 168 -0.67 -13.65 3.74
CA LEU A 168 -1.14 -12.85 4.87
C LEU A 168 -0.73 -13.47 6.21
N ALA A 169 -0.90 -14.77 6.36
CA ALA A 169 -0.55 -15.47 7.60
C ALA A 169 0.97 -15.49 7.84
N GLY A 170 1.76 -15.54 6.78
CA GLY A 170 3.22 -15.54 6.86
C GLY A 170 3.85 -14.17 7.09
N LEU A 171 3.13 -13.09 6.84
CA LEU A 171 3.68 -11.73 6.89
C LEU A 171 4.24 -11.33 8.27
N PRO A 172 3.58 -11.57 9.41
CA PRO A 172 4.12 -11.20 10.71
C PRO A 172 5.46 -11.88 11.04
N ASP A 173 5.61 -13.14 10.70
CA ASP A 173 6.89 -13.85 10.89
C ASP A 173 7.95 -13.35 9.91
N GLY A 174 7.56 -13.04 8.70
CA GLY A 174 8.42 -12.39 7.71
C GLY A 174 8.98 -11.06 8.22
N LEU A 175 8.14 -10.24 8.85
CA LEU A 175 8.55 -8.97 9.46
C LEU A 175 9.46 -9.17 10.66
N ARG A 176 9.13 -10.09 11.57
CA ARG A 176 9.96 -10.37 12.76
C ARG A 176 11.35 -10.86 12.39
N SER A 177 11.46 -11.78 11.44
CA SER A 177 12.75 -12.34 11.03
C SER A 177 13.64 -11.33 10.31
N ARG A 178 13.08 -10.19 9.88
CA ARG A 178 13.79 -9.11 9.17
C ARG A 178 13.75 -7.78 9.90
N SER A 179 13.48 -7.78 11.19
CA SER A 179 13.32 -6.57 12.00
C SER A 179 14.48 -5.59 11.90
N ALA A 180 15.70 -6.08 11.69
CA ALA A 180 16.89 -5.22 11.52
C ALA A 180 16.91 -4.45 10.18
N ARG A 181 16.06 -4.80 9.22
CA ARG A 181 16.01 -4.21 7.86
C ARG A 181 14.75 -3.41 7.60
N LEU A 182 13.94 -3.18 8.61
CA LEU A 182 12.71 -2.39 8.47
C LEU A 182 12.55 -1.40 9.62
N LEU A 183 11.72 -0.40 9.39
CA LEU A 183 11.31 0.57 10.38
C LEU A 183 9.82 0.41 10.65
N THR A 184 9.42 0.37 11.92
CA THR A 184 8.02 0.30 12.32
C THR A 184 7.86 0.83 13.75
N ASP A 185 6.69 1.34 14.07
CA ASP A 185 6.26 1.68 15.42
C ASP A 185 5.39 0.58 16.07
N LEU A 186 5.17 -0.53 15.37
CA LEU A 186 4.45 -1.68 15.93
C LEU A 186 5.28 -2.35 17.03
N LEU A 187 4.67 -2.52 18.18
CA LEU A 187 5.24 -3.32 19.25
C LEU A 187 5.00 -4.81 19.01
N ALA A 188 5.70 -5.66 19.75
CA ALA A 188 5.54 -7.11 19.63
C ALA A 188 4.09 -7.56 19.86
N ALA A 189 3.39 -6.93 20.80
CA ALA A 189 1.98 -7.22 21.08
C ALA A 189 1.08 -6.84 19.90
N ASP A 190 1.33 -5.71 19.27
CA ASP A 190 0.56 -5.24 18.09
C ASP A 190 0.77 -6.19 16.91
N LEU A 191 2.01 -6.61 16.69
CA LEU A 191 2.36 -7.53 15.63
C LEU A 191 1.75 -8.91 15.84
N ASN A 192 1.66 -9.37 17.09
CA ASN A 192 0.98 -10.62 17.43
C ASN A 192 -0.53 -10.53 17.16
N ALA A 193 -1.17 -9.44 17.59
CA ALA A 193 -2.60 -9.22 17.39
C ALA A 193 -2.95 -9.08 15.89
N LEU A 194 -2.13 -8.35 15.13
CA LEU A 194 -2.24 -8.28 13.68
C LEU A 194 -2.08 -9.67 13.05
N GLY A 195 -1.10 -10.46 13.51
CA GLY A 195 -0.84 -11.80 13.03
C GLY A 195 -2.00 -12.76 13.23
N GLU A 196 -2.69 -12.68 14.36
CA GLU A 196 -3.90 -13.47 14.65
C GLU A 196 -5.02 -13.13 13.65
N THR A 197 -5.23 -11.84 13.37
CA THR A 197 -6.24 -11.40 12.40
C THR A 197 -5.87 -11.79 10.98
N LEU A 198 -4.62 -11.65 10.56
CA LEU A 198 -4.18 -12.06 9.23
C LEU A 198 -4.28 -13.58 9.02
N THR A 199 -3.95 -14.36 10.04
CA THR A 199 -4.11 -15.82 10.02
C THR A 199 -5.59 -16.21 9.89
N TYR A 200 -6.45 -15.55 10.67
CA TYR A 200 -7.90 -15.74 10.57
C TYR A 200 -8.40 -15.43 9.15
N LEU A 201 -8.03 -14.27 8.60
CA LEU A 201 -8.45 -13.85 7.27
C LEU A 201 -7.97 -14.80 6.17
N SER A 202 -6.73 -15.27 6.25
CA SER A 202 -6.15 -16.17 5.25
C SER A 202 -6.91 -17.50 5.11
N ALA A 203 -7.62 -17.91 6.16
CA ALA A 203 -8.40 -19.15 6.20
C ALA A 203 -9.88 -18.96 5.80
N ARG A 204 -10.30 -17.73 5.48
CA ARG A 204 -11.71 -17.45 5.15
C ARG A 204 -11.97 -17.62 3.67
N THR A 205 -13.00 -18.39 3.33
CA THR A 205 -13.46 -18.56 1.94
C THR A 205 -14.14 -17.32 1.39
N ALA A 206 -14.70 -16.49 2.28
CA ALA A 206 -15.34 -15.22 1.94
C ALA A 206 -14.37 -14.03 1.95
N LEU A 207 -13.06 -14.25 2.14
CA LEU A 207 -12.06 -13.19 2.11
C LEU A 207 -12.12 -12.45 0.78
N THR A 208 -12.25 -11.13 0.85
CA THR A 208 -12.15 -10.22 -0.28
C THR A 208 -10.90 -9.36 -0.14
N ILE A 209 -10.11 -9.30 -1.19
CA ILE A 209 -8.90 -8.47 -1.26
C ILE A 209 -9.12 -7.44 -2.35
N ASP A 210 -9.26 -6.18 -1.95
CA ASP A 210 -9.54 -5.06 -2.83
C ASP A 210 -8.34 -4.13 -2.91
N TYR A 211 -8.19 -3.49 -4.07
CA TYR A 211 -7.23 -2.43 -4.25
C TYR A 211 -7.88 -1.21 -4.88
N THR A 212 -7.36 -0.05 -4.53
CA THR A 212 -7.86 1.24 -5.01
C THR A 212 -6.75 2.29 -4.96
N THR A 213 -7.06 3.48 -5.42
CA THR A 213 -6.29 4.69 -5.16
C THR A 213 -7.23 5.79 -4.69
N ALA A 214 -6.73 6.71 -3.91
CA ALA A 214 -7.50 7.88 -3.51
C ALA A 214 -7.57 8.87 -4.68
N ALA A 215 -8.76 9.44 -4.91
CA ALA A 215 -8.94 10.46 -5.93
C ALA A 215 -8.13 11.73 -5.58
N VAL A 216 -7.33 12.19 -6.52
CA VAL A 216 -6.47 13.36 -6.37
C VAL A 216 -6.66 14.35 -7.53
N ALA A 217 -6.34 15.60 -7.26
CA ALA A 217 -6.31 16.68 -8.24
C ALA A 217 -4.95 17.39 -8.21
N ALA A 218 -4.54 17.95 -9.32
CA ALA A 218 -3.32 18.75 -9.40
C ALA A 218 -3.39 19.92 -8.42
N ALA A 219 -2.27 20.16 -7.74
CA ALA A 219 -2.10 21.28 -6.82
C ALA A 219 -0.69 21.84 -6.94
N ARG A 220 -0.45 23.04 -6.43
CA ARG A 220 0.87 23.63 -6.44
C ARG A 220 1.82 22.78 -5.60
N GLY A 221 2.88 22.28 -6.20
CA GLY A 221 3.91 21.46 -5.54
C GLY A 221 3.55 19.99 -5.37
N GLY A 222 2.51 19.50 -6.04
CA GLY A 222 2.13 18.08 -6.01
C GLY A 222 0.68 17.85 -6.39
N VAL A 223 0.03 16.93 -5.69
CA VAL A 223 -1.40 16.64 -5.80
C VAL A 223 -2.06 16.75 -4.43
N GLN A 224 -3.35 16.97 -4.41
CA GLN A 224 -4.15 16.96 -3.19
C GLN A 224 -5.33 16.00 -3.33
N LEU A 225 -5.79 15.45 -2.22
CA LEU A 225 -7.01 14.65 -2.20
C LEU A 225 -8.19 15.53 -2.62
N THR A 226 -9.04 15.00 -3.51
CA THR A 226 -10.36 15.56 -3.75
C THR A 226 -11.25 15.29 -2.53
N GLU A 227 -12.43 15.88 -2.49
CA GLU A 227 -13.41 15.59 -1.44
C GLU A 227 -13.73 14.09 -1.37
N GLU A 228 -13.93 13.46 -2.53
CA GLU A 228 -14.13 12.01 -2.65
C GLU A 228 -12.90 11.22 -2.14
N GLY A 229 -11.70 11.62 -2.53
CA GLY A 229 -10.45 10.99 -2.08
C GLY A 229 -10.25 11.11 -0.58
N MET A 230 -10.57 12.27 0.00
CA MET A 230 -10.50 12.48 1.44
C MET A 230 -11.49 11.58 2.19
N ALA A 231 -12.73 11.48 1.71
CA ALA A 231 -13.73 10.59 2.28
C ALA A 231 -13.29 9.12 2.22
N ALA A 232 -12.69 8.68 1.12
CA ALA A 232 -12.20 7.32 0.94
C ALA A 232 -11.04 7.00 1.92
N VAL A 233 -10.09 7.91 2.09
CA VAL A 233 -8.98 7.73 3.05
C VAL A 233 -9.50 7.75 4.49
N CYS A 234 -10.38 8.67 4.84
CA CYS A 234 -11.01 8.69 6.16
C CYS A 234 -11.73 7.38 6.49
N ALA A 235 -12.45 6.79 5.54
CA ALA A 235 -13.15 5.53 5.72
C ALA A 235 -12.19 4.35 6.02
N LEU A 236 -10.96 4.40 5.52
CA LEU A 236 -9.94 3.40 5.83
C LEU A 236 -9.28 3.62 7.20
N LEU A 237 -9.26 4.85 7.69
CA LEU A 237 -8.65 5.20 8.98
C LEU A 237 -9.59 4.99 10.18
N LEU A 238 -10.90 5.01 9.95
CA LEU A 238 -11.93 4.87 10.97
C LEU A 238 -12.49 3.45 11.02
#